data_30397340beba730bf6cb509ed996a227
#
_entry.id   30397340beba730bf6cb509ed996a227
#
_cell.length_a   1.000
_cell.length_b   1.000
_cell.length_c   1.000
_cell.angle_alpha   90.00
_cell.angle_beta   90.00
_cell.angle_gamma   90.00
#
_symmetry.space_group_name_H-M   'P 1'
#
loop_
_entity.id
_entity.type
_entity.pdbx_description
1 polymer ?
#
loop_
_entity_poly.entity_id
_entity_poly.type
_entity_poly.pdbx_seq_one_letter_code
_entity_poly.pdbx_strand_id
1 'polypeptide(L)'
;MKKISGIIIFILFIIALTYLNNNEIIVEKEETKLIKCIDGDTAKFLYNNEEIKVRFLAVNTPEIGENVEPYGEEASKYTCDRLNSAKKIELELDQESDKYDKYNRLLAWIFIDGELLQLDLVSQGYAEVKYIYGNYKYLNELKIAQETAKNQKIGIWKEK
;
A
#
# COMPACT_ATOMS: atom_id res chain seq x y z
N MET A 1 -51.53 -4.09 -22.33
CA MET A 1 -50.59 -2.96 -22.22
C MET A 1 -49.84 -2.86 -20.87
N LYS A 2 -50.43 -3.25 -19.71
CA LYS A 2 -49.78 -3.12 -18.40
C LYS A 2 -48.55 -4.08 -18.13
N LYS A 3 -48.46 -5.25 -18.79
CA LYS A 3 -47.35 -6.22 -18.59
C LYS A 3 -46.04 -5.77 -19.24
N ILE A 4 -46.07 -5.02 -20.32
CA ILE A 4 -44.88 -4.52 -21.04
C ILE A 4 -44.18 -3.42 -20.23
N SER A 5 -44.94 -2.59 -19.52
CA SER A 5 -44.38 -1.53 -18.64
C SER A 5 -43.52 -2.09 -17.49
N GLY A 6 -43.90 -3.22 -16.85
CA GLY A 6 -43.16 -3.85 -15.78
C GLY A 6 -41.82 -4.45 -16.23
N ILE A 7 -41.81 -5.02 -17.45
CA ILE A 7 -40.57 -5.61 -18.02
C ILE A 7 -39.57 -4.51 -18.36
N ILE A 8 -40.04 -3.39 -18.92
CA ILE A 8 -39.16 -2.25 -19.23
C ILE A 8 -38.55 -1.63 -17.97
N ILE A 9 -39.32 -1.47 -16.89
CA ILE A 9 -38.84 -0.96 -15.61
C ILE A 9 -37.80 -1.91 -15.01
N PHE A 10 -38.01 -3.22 -15.09
CA PHE A 10 -37.07 -4.21 -14.59
C PHE A 10 -35.75 -4.21 -15.38
N ILE A 11 -35.81 -4.08 -16.70
CA ILE A 11 -34.61 -3.96 -17.54
C ILE A 11 -33.84 -2.69 -17.23
N LEU A 12 -34.50 -1.54 -17.08
CA LEU A 12 -33.90 -0.27 -16.72
C LEU A 12 -33.25 -0.35 -15.30
N PHE A 13 -33.88 -1.06 -14.37
CA PHE A 13 -33.31 -1.29 -13.04
C PHE A 13 -32.07 -2.16 -13.09
N ILE A 14 -32.03 -3.23 -13.90
CA ILE A 14 -30.83 -4.04 -14.11
C ILE A 14 -29.72 -3.21 -14.76
N ILE A 15 -30.04 -2.41 -15.79
CA ILE A 15 -29.07 -1.53 -16.45
C ILE A 15 -28.52 -0.49 -15.46
N ALA A 16 -29.37 0.08 -14.62
CA ALA A 16 -28.92 1.01 -13.56
C ALA A 16 -28.03 0.31 -12.52
N LEU A 17 -28.38 -0.90 -12.10
CA LEU A 17 -27.54 -1.69 -11.18
C LEU A 17 -26.18 -2.05 -11.80
N THR A 18 -26.14 -2.45 -13.08
CA THR A 18 -24.87 -2.74 -13.75
C THR A 18 -24.05 -1.48 -13.96
N TYR A 19 -24.68 -0.35 -14.25
CA TYR A 19 -24.00 0.95 -14.39
C TYR A 19 -23.42 1.45 -13.06
N LEU A 20 -24.14 1.28 -11.94
CA LEU A 20 -23.66 1.63 -10.61
C LEU A 20 -22.52 0.70 -10.15
N ASN A 21 -22.58 -0.58 -10.53
CA ASN A 21 -21.56 -1.57 -10.17
C ASN A 21 -20.26 -1.44 -11.01
N ASN A 22 -20.35 -0.82 -12.20
CA ASN A 22 -19.18 -0.58 -13.07
C ASN A 22 -18.45 0.74 -12.79
N ASN A 23 -18.90 1.53 -11.82
CA ASN A 23 -18.23 2.78 -11.41
C ASN A 23 -17.26 2.58 -10.22
N GLU A 24 -16.77 1.36 -9.96
CA GLU A 24 -15.54 1.25 -9.18
C GLU A 24 -14.42 1.88 -10.02
N ILE A 25 -13.89 3.00 -9.53
CA ILE A 25 -12.70 3.60 -10.11
C ILE A 25 -11.57 2.60 -9.90
N ILE A 26 -11.21 1.88 -10.97
CA ILE A 26 -10.07 0.98 -10.95
C ILE A 26 -8.84 1.87 -10.81
N VAL A 27 -8.27 1.94 -9.62
CA VAL A 27 -6.94 2.53 -9.44
C VAL A 27 -5.96 1.55 -10.08
N GLU A 28 -5.43 1.95 -11.22
CA GLU A 28 -4.52 1.13 -12.00
C GLU A 28 -3.16 1.03 -11.27
N LYS A 29 -2.64 -0.19 -11.17
CA LYS A 29 -1.29 -0.43 -10.69
C LYS A 29 -0.32 -0.16 -11.83
N GLU A 30 0.63 0.73 -11.60
CA GLU A 30 1.66 1.07 -12.59
C GLU A 30 2.93 0.27 -12.33
N GLU A 31 3.38 -0.51 -13.34
CA GLU A 31 4.65 -1.24 -13.27
C GLU A 31 5.82 -0.26 -13.24
N THR A 32 6.78 -0.55 -12.36
CA THR A 32 7.94 0.31 -12.13
C THR A 32 9.22 -0.49 -11.93
N LYS A 33 10.35 0.21 -11.85
CA LYS A 33 11.67 -0.39 -11.58
C LYS A 33 12.28 0.25 -10.35
N LEU A 34 12.85 -0.58 -9.47
CA LEU A 34 13.65 -0.10 -8.36
C LEU A 34 14.91 0.60 -8.88
N ILE A 35 15.19 1.80 -8.39
CA ILE A 35 16.45 2.54 -8.62
C ILE A 35 17.36 2.39 -7.40
N LYS A 36 16.81 2.57 -6.18
CA LYS A 36 17.60 2.52 -4.94
C LYS A 36 16.71 2.32 -3.72
N CYS A 37 17.10 1.41 -2.84
CA CYS A 37 16.57 1.37 -1.46
C CYS A 37 17.09 2.57 -0.67
N ILE A 38 16.28 3.14 0.22
CA ILE A 38 16.68 4.24 1.10
C ILE A 38 16.66 3.74 2.55
N ASP A 39 15.50 3.27 3.01
CA ASP A 39 15.26 2.72 4.34
C ASP A 39 14.15 1.65 4.28
N GLY A 40 13.52 1.32 5.43
CA GLY A 40 12.50 0.27 5.47
C GLY A 40 11.16 0.65 4.84
N ASP A 41 10.84 1.93 4.70
CA ASP A 41 9.57 2.41 4.17
C ASP A 41 9.68 3.48 3.07
N THR A 42 10.89 3.66 2.55
CA THR A 42 11.18 4.62 1.49
C THR A 42 12.15 4.03 0.47
N ALA A 43 11.85 4.13 -0.81
CA ALA A 43 12.74 3.75 -1.90
C ALA A 43 12.61 4.72 -3.09
N LYS A 44 13.57 4.68 -4.01
CA LYS A 44 13.48 5.36 -5.30
C LYS A 44 13.08 4.38 -6.38
N PHE A 45 12.14 4.81 -7.22
CA PHE A 45 11.65 4.07 -8.37
C PHE A 45 11.69 4.92 -9.64
N LEU A 46 11.61 4.24 -10.78
CA LEU A 46 11.38 4.87 -12.07
C LEU A 46 9.87 4.99 -12.30
N TYR A 47 9.30 6.18 -12.13
CA TYR A 47 7.88 6.45 -12.30
C TYR A 47 7.70 7.51 -13.40
N ASN A 48 6.89 7.22 -14.44
CA ASN A 48 6.71 8.10 -15.60
C ASN A 48 8.03 8.54 -16.26
N ASN A 49 9.03 7.62 -16.35
CA ASN A 49 10.37 7.87 -16.87
C ASN A 49 11.22 8.86 -16.03
N GLU A 50 10.82 9.16 -14.82
CA GLU A 50 11.57 9.99 -13.87
C GLU A 50 11.93 9.22 -12.60
N GLU A 51 13.09 9.49 -12.03
CA GLU A 51 13.45 8.94 -10.72
C GLU A 51 12.67 9.69 -9.63
N ILE A 52 11.83 8.97 -8.90
CA ILE A 52 11.03 9.54 -7.83
C ILE A 52 11.27 8.81 -6.51
N LYS A 53 11.29 9.58 -5.42
CA LYS A 53 11.28 9.03 -4.07
C LYS A 53 9.85 8.67 -3.69
N VAL A 54 9.62 7.43 -3.28
CA VAL A 54 8.31 6.93 -2.85
C VAL A 54 8.36 6.62 -1.36
N ARG A 55 7.43 7.18 -0.59
CA ARG A 55 7.15 6.85 0.80
C ARG A 55 5.97 5.88 0.84
N PHE A 56 6.16 4.74 1.47
CA PHE A 56 5.14 3.70 1.54
C PHE A 56 4.00 4.13 2.44
N LEU A 57 2.76 4.03 1.93
CA LEU A 57 1.55 4.50 2.63
C LEU A 57 1.28 3.71 3.91
N ALA A 58 0.76 4.42 4.91
CA ALA A 58 0.20 3.91 6.14
C ALA A 58 1.13 3.05 7.01
N VAL A 59 2.44 3.03 6.74
CA VAL A 59 3.42 2.29 7.56
C VAL A 59 4.57 3.19 8.00
N ASN A 60 5.23 2.80 9.08
CA ASN A 60 6.45 3.42 9.57
C ASN A 60 7.38 2.33 10.07
N THR A 61 8.58 2.26 9.51
CA THR A 61 9.65 1.41 10.01
C THR A 61 10.53 2.19 10.99
N PRO A 62 11.26 1.51 11.88
CA PRO A 62 12.27 2.17 12.69
C PRO A 62 13.34 2.82 11.81
N GLU A 63 13.82 3.97 12.25
CA GLU A 63 14.78 4.79 11.50
C GLU A 63 16.17 4.16 11.45
N ILE A 64 16.85 4.39 10.31
CA ILE A 64 18.28 4.16 10.10
C ILE A 64 18.96 5.52 9.84
N GLY A 65 20.19 5.70 10.27
CA GLY A 65 20.91 6.94 10.06
C GLY A 65 21.69 7.36 11.28
N GLU A 66 21.66 8.65 11.66
CA GLU A 66 22.43 9.13 12.84
C GLU A 66 21.92 8.56 14.16
N ASN A 67 20.63 8.29 14.27
CA ASN A 67 20.00 7.65 15.42
C ASN A 67 19.31 6.35 14.96
N VAL A 68 20.08 5.26 14.91
CA VAL A 68 19.53 3.95 14.53
C VAL A 68 18.59 3.46 15.62
N GLU A 69 17.34 3.20 15.25
CA GLU A 69 16.35 2.60 16.15
C GLU A 69 16.45 1.08 16.13
N PRO A 70 16.09 0.37 17.22
CA PRO A 70 16.00 -1.09 17.23
C PRO A 70 15.16 -1.61 16.07
N TYR A 71 15.64 -2.62 15.36
CA TYR A 71 15.06 -3.19 14.14
C TYR A 71 15.10 -2.30 12.88
N GLY A 72 15.72 -1.12 12.90
CA GLY A 72 15.81 -0.25 11.71
C GLY A 72 16.63 -0.89 10.59
N GLU A 73 17.80 -1.44 10.90
CA GLU A 73 18.66 -2.11 9.92
C GLU A 73 17.99 -3.36 9.35
N GLU A 74 17.32 -4.16 10.19
CA GLU A 74 16.60 -5.36 9.77
C GLU A 74 15.43 -5.02 8.87
N ALA A 75 14.62 -4.00 9.20
CA ALA A 75 13.50 -3.54 8.39
C ALA A 75 13.97 -3.03 7.02
N SER A 76 15.02 -2.18 7.02
CA SER A 76 15.63 -1.66 5.79
C SER A 76 16.18 -2.78 4.91
N LYS A 77 16.92 -3.73 5.51
CA LYS A 77 17.45 -4.88 4.77
C LYS A 77 16.33 -5.74 4.20
N TYR A 78 15.30 -6.04 5.01
CA TYR A 78 14.17 -6.85 4.55
C TYR A 78 13.47 -6.20 3.36
N THR A 79 13.12 -4.92 3.44
CA THR A 79 12.52 -4.17 2.34
C THR A 79 13.40 -4.24 1.09
N CYS A 80 14.70 -4.01 1.24
CA CYS A 80 15.63 -4.00 0.12
C CYS A 80 15.77 -5.38 -0.54
N ASP A 81 15.86 -6.44 0.25
CA ASP A 81 15.92 -7.81 -0.25
C ASP A 81 14.64 -8.18 -1.03
N ARG A 82 13.46 -7.82 -0.51
CA ARG A 82 12.17 -8.03 -1.18
C ARG A 82 12.09 -7.29 -2.52
N LEU A 83 12.48 -6.01 -2.54
CA LEU A 83 12.46 -5.19 -3.75
C LEU A 83 13.47 -5.67 -4.80
N ASN A 84 14.68 -6.08 -4.40
CA ASN A 84 15.72 -6.57 -5.33
C ASN A 84 15.42 -7.96 -5.88
N SER A 85 14.70 -8.80 -5.14
CA SER A 85 14.33 -10.16 -5.61
C SER A 85 13.05 -10.20 -6.45
N ALA A 86 12.32 -9.09 -6.53
CA ALA A 86 11.06 -8.98 -7.26
C ALA A 86 11.23 -9.21 -8.76
N LYS A 87 10.33 -9.99 -9.35
CA LYS A 87 10.19 -10.10 -10.82
C LYS A 87 9.40 -8.94 -11.38
N LYS A 88 8.42 -8.45 -10.61
CA LYS A 88 7.56 -7.34 -10.97
C LYS A 88 7.32 -6.46 -9.75
N ILE A 89 7.48 -5.15 -9.91
CA ILE A 89 7.12 -4.16 -8.90
C ILE A 89 6.05 -3.23 -9.50
N GLU A 90 5.00 -2.97 -8.74
CA GLU A 90 3.93 -2.07 -9.14
C GLU A 90 3.65 -1.05 -8.03
N LEU A 91 3.34 0.17 -8.43
CA LEU A 91 2.86 1.25 -7.55
C LEU A 91 1.36 1.43 -7.74
N GLU A 92 0.63 1.57 -6.66
CA GLU A 92 -0.78 1.92 -6.66
C GLU A 92 -0.97 3.17 -5.80
N LEU A 93 -1.56 4.22 -6.37
CA LEU A 93 -1.94 5.42 -5.61
C LEU A 93 -3.23 5.15 -4.86
N ASP A 94 -3.40 5.77 -3.69
CA ASP A 94 -4.66 5.69 -2.94
C ASP A 94 -5.49 6.94 -3.19
N GLN A 95 -6.80 6.78 -3.43
CA GLN A 95 -7.71 7.89 -3.72
C GLN A 95 -7.97 8.79 -2.52
N GLU A 96 -7.85 8.21 -1.32
CA GLU A 96 -8.05 8.91 -0.04
C GLU A 96 -6.76 9.51 0.50
N SER A 97 -5.64 9.39 -0.23
CA SER A 97 -4.34 9.95 0.12
C SER A 97 -3.99 11.15 -0.75
N ASP A 98 -3.27 12.11 -0.17
CA ASP A 98 -2.51 13.05 -0.97
C ASP A 98 -1.55 12.29 -1.88
N LYS A 99 -1.29 12.84 -3.08
CA LYS A 99 -0.34 12.24 -4.02
C LYS A 99 1.10 12.35 -3.52
N TYR A 100 1.44 13.44 -2.86
CA TYR A 100 2.78 13.71 -2.33
C TYR A 100 2.71 14.16 -0.89
N ASP A 101 3.71 13.80 -0.12
CA ASP A 101 3.89 14.34 1.22
C ASP A 101 4.56 15.72 1.22
N LYS A 102 4.70 16.32 2.41
CA LYS A 102 5.34 17.65 2.59
C LYS A 102 6.83 17.69 2.17
N TYR A 103 7.46 16.55 1.96
CA TYR A 103 8.85 16.42 1.49
C TYR A 103 8.93 16.08 0.00
N ASN A 104 7.80 16.20 -0.72
CA ASN A 104 7.67 15.89 -2.14
C ASN A 104 8.01 14.42 -2.48
N ARG A 105 7.72 13.48 -1.56
CA ARG A 105 7.79 12.05 -1.83
C ARG A 105 6.43 11.57 -2.31
N LEU A 106 6.38 10.77 -3.37
CA LEU A 106 5.14 10.12 -3.83
C LEU A 106 4.65 9.16 -2.75
N LEU A 107 3.36 9.22 -2.43
CA LEU A 107 2.71 8.31 -1.50
C LEU A 107 2.04 7.18 -2.27
N ALA A 108 2.47 5.92 -2.03
CA ALA A 108 1.96 4.78 -2.79
C ALA A 108 1.94 3.47 -1.98
N TRP A 109 1.09 2.57 -2.42
CA TRP A 109 1.13 1.16 -2.12
C TRP A 109 2.14 0.48 -3.05
N ILE A 110 2.96 -0.43 -2.51
CA ILE A 110 3.99 -1.14 -3.25
C ILE A 110 3.58 -2.61 -3.36
N PHE A 111 3.49 -3.10 -4.58
CA PHE A 111 3.23 -4.51 -4.85
C PHE A 111 4.49 -5.18 -5.42
N ILE A 112 4.82 -6.32 -4.87
CA ILE A 112 5.94 -7.17 -5.28
C ILE A 112 5.37 -8.52 -5.69
N ASP A 113 5.47 -8.86 -6.97
CA ASP A 113 4.93 -10.10 -7.54
C ASP A 113 3.45 -10.33 -7.19
N GLY A 114 2.68 -9.23 -7.06
CA GLY A 114 1.26 -9.22 -6.71
C GLY A 114 0.95 -9.14 -5.21
N GLU A 115 1.93 -9.23 -4.32
CA GLU A 115 1.78 -9.13 -2.86
C GLU A 115 2.05 -7.69 -2.37
N LEU A 116 1.25 -7.22 -1.42
CA LEU A 116 1.37 -5.89 -0.82
C LEU A 116 2.55 -5.85 0.16
N LEU A 117 3.63 -5.13 -0.17
CA LEU A 117 4.84 -5.04 0.66
C LEU A 117 4.56 -4.46 2.05
N GLN A 118 3.70 -3.46 2.17
CA GLN A 118 3.34 -2.89 3.46
C GLN A 118 2.68 -3.91 4.40
N LEU A 119 1.84 -4.78 3.85
CA LEU A 119 1.21 -5.86 4.62
C LEU A 119 2.24 -6.88 5.11
N ASP A 120 3.20 -7.21 4.24
CA ASP A 120 4.30 -8.11 4.58
C ASP A 120 5.17 -7.51 5.71
N LEU A 121 5.60 -6.25 5.58
CA LEU A 121 6.37 -5.54 6.60
C LEU A 121 5.69 -5.50 7.97
N VAL A 122 4.39 -5.19 8.00
CA VAL A 122 3.59 -5.15 9.23
C VAL A 122 3.44 -6.54 9.83
N SER A 123 3.17 -7.56 9.00
CA SER A 123 3.01 -8.96 9.44
C SER A 123 4.29 -9.53 10.04
N GLN A 124 5.46 -9.16 9.49
CA GLN A 124 6.77 -9.58 10.02
C GLN A 124 7.23 -8.74 11.22
N GLY A 125 6.46 -7.73 11.61
CA GLY A 125 6.81 -6.84 12.73
C GLY A 125 7.98 -5.91 12.43
N TYR A 126 8.21 -5.56 11.17
CA TYR A 126 9.20 -4.57 10.75
C TYR A 126 8.64 -3.16 10.63
N ALA A 127 7.31 -3.02 10.57
CA ALA A 127 6.65 -1.74 10.49
C ALA A 127 5.46 -1.64 11.45
N GLU A 128 5.19 -0.42 11.93
CA GLU A 128 3.92 -0.09 12.58
C GLU A 128 2.97 0.61 11.58
N VAL A 129 1.67 0.44 11.77
CA VAL A 129 0.64 1.19 11.02
C VAL A 129 0.59 2.60 11.56
N LYS A 130 0.94 3.60 10.71
CA LYS A 130 1.11 5.01 11.13
C LYS A 130 0.84 5.97 9.97
N TYR A 131 0.70 7.28 10.29
CA TYR A 131 0.47 8.34 9.31
C TYR A 131 -0.80 8.13 8.49
N ILE A 132 -1.90 7.85 9.18
CA ILE A 132 -3.22 7.63 8.61
C ILE A 132 -3.97 8.95 8.62
N TYR A 133 -4.30 9.49 7.46
CA TYR A 133 -5.02 10.75 7.30
C TYR A 133 -6.35 10.60 6.53
N GLY A 134 -6.64 9.38 6.04
CA GLY A 134 -7.84 9.02 5.30
C GLY A 134 -8.28 7.58 5.53
N ASN A 135 -9.33 7.16 4.86
CA ASN A 135 -9.81 5.77 4.89
C ASN A 135 -9.15 4.96 3.75
N TYR A 136 -7.85 4.72 3.90
CA TYR A 136 -7.04 4.09 2.87
C TYR A 136 -7.47 2.65 2.57
N LYS A 137 -7.31 2.25 1.30
CA LYS A 137 -7.80 0.99 0.72
C LYS A 137 -7.42 -0.27 1.51
N TYR A 138 -6.17 -0.38 1.97
CA TYR A 138 -5.66 -1.58 2.65
C TYR A 138 -5.48 -1.41 4.17
N LEU A 139 -6.07 -0.35 4.74
CA LEU A 139 -5.86 0.00 6.15
C LEU A 139 -6.38 -1.06 7.13
N ASN A 140 -7.49 -1.70 6.81
CA ASN A 140 -8.08 -2.72 7.69
C ASN A 140 -7.20 -3.97 7.79
N GLU A 141 -6.67 -4.43 6.66
CA GLU A 141 -5.75 -5.56 6.58
C GLU A 141 -4.46 -5.28 7.35
N LEU A 142 -3.91 -4.08 7.19
CA LEU A 142 -2.71 -3.66 7.94
C LEU A 142 -2.96 -3.64 9.45
N LYS A 143 -4.10 -3.13 9.91
CA LYS A 143 -4.45 -3.11 11.34
C LYS A 143 -4.58 -4.53 11.92
N ILE A 144 -5.22 -5.44 11.20
CA ILE A 144 -5.36 -6.85 11.62
C ILE A 144 -3.99 -7.52 11.69
N ALA A 145 -3.14 -7.31 10.69
CA ALA A 145 -1.77 -7.84 10.67
C ALA A 145 -0.94 -7.30 11.84
N GLN A 146 -1.05 -5.99 12.13
CA GLN A 146 -0.36 -5.38 13.26
C GLN A 146 -0.78 -5.98 14.61
N GLU A 147 -2.07 -6.14 14.86
CA GLU A 147 -2.55 -6.76 16.10
C GLU A 147 -2.08 -8.22 16.22
N THR A 148 -2.02 -8.94 15.12
CA THR A 148 -1.46 -10.30 15.08
C THR A 148 0.03 -10.28 15.44
N ALA A 149 0.83 -9.39 14.84
CA ALA A 149 2.26 -9.25 15.13
C ALA A 149 2.53 -8.85 16.59
N LYS A 150 1.73 -7.96 17.17
CA LYS A 150 1.77 -7.56 18.57
C LYS A 150 1.49 -8.75 19.50
N ASN A 151 0.41 -9.50 19.23
CA ASN A 151 0.03 -10.66 20.05
C ASN A 151 1.09 -11.77 20.02
N GLN A 152 1.78 -11.92 18.90
CA GLN A 152 2.87 -12.87 18.71
C GLN A 152 4.22 -12.34 19.21
N LYS A 153 4.31 -11.06 19.60
CA LYS A 153 5.53 -10.38 20.06
C LYS A 153 6.69 -10.54 19.07
N ILE A 154 6.48 -10.28 17.79
CA ILE A 154 7.50 -10.37 16.75
C ILE A 154 8.04 -8.99 16.35
N GLY A 155 9.30 -8.97 15.89
CA GLY A 155 9.97 -7.75 15.42
C GLY A 155 9.96 -6.65 16.49
N ILE A 156 9.52 -5.44 16.10
CA ILE A 156 9.45 -4.25 16.96
C ILE A 156 8.50 -4.41 18.16
N TRP A 157 7.72 -5.49 18.22
CA TRP A 157 6.77 -5.78 19.30
C TRP A 157 7.31 -6.72 20.37
N LYS A 158 8.58 -7.19 20.27
CA LYS A 158 9.18 -8.12 21.23
C LYS A 158 9.32 -7.54 22.64
N GLU A 159 9.60 -6.25 22.72
CA GLU A 159 9.92 -5.56 23.97
C GLU A 159 8.91 -4.48 24.36
N LYS A 160 7.75 -4.45 23.70
CA LYS A 160 6.65 -3.49 23.97
C LYS A 160 5.54 -4.10 24.81
#